data_33204d5ea335b63217dd6ee8a62f112f
#
_entry.id   33204d5ea335b63217dd6ee8a62f112f
#
_cell.length_a   1.000
_cell.length_b   1.000
_cell.length_c   1.000
_cell.angle_alpha   90.00
_cell.angle_beta   90.00
_cell.angle_gamma   90.00
#
_symmetry.space_group_name_H-M   'P 1'
#
loop_
_entity.id
_entity.type
_entity.pdbx_description
1 polymer ?
#
loop_
_entity_poly.entity_id
_entity_poly.type
_entity_poly.pdbx_seq_one_letter_code
_entity_poly.pdbx_strand_id
1 'polypeptide(L)'
;INIDINERRDKKRDSNKMKMLLRSLARNETSLANVSTIIKDIEEYETSEDLIASRTTVYDYLSVLESLFLINNQPAFDINYRSSKRVGKSVKRHFVDPSLACAILNLNEEKLMNDFETFGLMFEALVERDLKIYMDYLEGNLFHFRDNNSGDEVDAILEFRDGAYGAVEIKLTENGISDAKQSLSKFYTNVEKKPVFMCIITGTHRAIEKDEKTGIYILPITALKP
;
A
#
# COMPACT_ATOMS: atom_id res chain seq x y z
N ILE A 1 5.62 -13.18 -18.26
CA ILE A 1 4.61 -13.39 -17.18
C ILE A 1 3.77 -14.65 -17.45
N ASN A 2 3.18 -14.81 -18.65
CA ASN A 2 2.31 -15.95 -18.95
C ASN A 2 3.02 -17.32 -18.96
N ILE A 3 4.31 -17.37 -19.30
CA ILE A 3 5.11 -18.61 -19.35
C ILE A 3 5.56 -18.96 -17.93
N ASP A 4 6.12 -18.03 -17.19
CA ASP A 4 6.66 -18.25 -15.84
C ASP A 4 5.59 -18.66 -14.82
N ILE A 5 4.37 -18.12 -14.95
CA ILE A 5 3.24 -18.45 -14.08
C ILE A 5 2.79 -19.91 -14.23
N ASN A 6 2.87 -20.47 -15.44
CA ASN A 6 2.46 -21.86 -15.70
C ASN A 6 3.55 -22.89 -15.37
N GLU A 7 4.83 -22.52 -15.45
CA GLU A 7 5.95 -23.42 -15.19
C GLU A 7 6.16 -23.73 -13.70
N ARG A 8 5.78 -22.82 -12.78
CA ARG A 8 6.03 -23.02 -11.35
C ARG A 8 5.08 -23.95 -10.59
N ARG A 9 3.95 -24.32 -11.17
CA ARG A 9 3.05 -25.34 -10.61
C ARG A 9 2.33 -26.03 -11.77
N ASP A 10 2.32 -27.33 -11.84
CA ASP A 10 1.71 -28.19 -12.89
C ASP A 10 0.22 -27.93 -13.22
N LYS A 11 -0.30 -26.74 -12.92
CA LYS A 11 -1.69 -26.35 -13.10
C LYS A 11 -1.78 -25.27 -14.18
N LYS A 12 -2.38 -25.62 -15.32
CA LYS A 12 -2.69 -24.64 -16.37
C LYS A 12 -3.62 -23.55 -15.82
N ARG A 13 -3.15 -22.30 -15.78
CA ARG A 13 -3.92 -21.14 -15.32
C ARG A 13 -4.53 -20.40 -16.49
N ASP A 14 -5.72 -19.88 -16.27
CA ASP A 14 -6.39 -19.02 -17.23
C ASP A 14 -5.70 -17.64 -17.29
N SER A 15 -5.10 -17.37 -18.45
CA SER A 15 -4.39 -16.11 -18.71
C SER A 15 -5.32 -14.88 -18.63
N ASN A 16 -6.59 -15.03 -19.00
CA ASN A 16 -7.55 -13.93 -18.96
C ASN A 16 -7.93 -13.59 -17.51
N LYS A 17 -8.22 -14.63 -16.70
CA LYS A 17 -8.47 -14.42 -15.25
C LYS A 17 -7.29 -13.79 -14.55
N MET A 18 -6.05 -14.15 -14.92
CA MET A 18 -4.85 -13.52 -14.37
C MET A 18 -4.74 -12.03 -14.76
N LYS A 19 -5.03 -11.70 -16.02
CA LYS A 19 -5.03 -10.30 -16.49
C LYS A 19 -6.07 -9.46 -15.76
N MET A 20 -7.27 -10.00 -15.53
CA MET A 20 -8.33 -9.32 -14.78
C MET A 20 -7.93 -9.10 -13.32
N LEU A 21 -7.34 -10.11 -12.67
CA LEU A 21 -6.81 -9.97 -11.34
C LEU A 21 -5.75 -8.86 -11.25
N LEU A 22 -4.78 -8.84 -12.19
CA LEU A 22 -3.75 -7.81 -12.23
C LEU A 22 -4.35 -6.41 -12.42
N ARG A 23 -5.40 -6.26 -13.25
CA ARG A 23 -6.11 -4.99 -13.42
C ARG A 23 -6.83 -4.56 -12.15
N SER A 24 -7.53 -5.48 -11.47
CA SER A 24 -8.18 -5.19 -10.19
C SER A 24 -7.16 -4.76 -9.14
N LEU A 25 -6.02 -5.47 -9.03
CA LEU A 25 -4.94 -5.08 -8.11
C LEU A 25 -4.38 -3.69 -8.43
N ALA A 26 -4.12 -3.40 -9.70
CA ALA A 26 -3.59 -2.10 -10.12
C ALA A 26 -4.56 -0.94 -9.86
N ARG A 27 -5.87 -1.17 -10.06
CA ARG A 27 -6.93 -0.20 -9.72
C ARG A 27 -7.04 0.05 -8.22
N ASN A 28 -6.77 -0.98 -7.43
CA ASN A 28 -6.87 -0.95 -5.97
C ASN A 28 -5.49 -0.78 -5.29
N GLU A 29 -4.48 -0.27 -6.01
CA GLU A 29 -3.17 0.03 -5.43
C GLU A 29 -3.32 0.92 -4.19
N THR A 30 -2.54 0.67 -3.16
CA THR A 30 -2.60 1.34 -1.84
C THR A 30 -3.93 1.20 -1.06
N SER A 31 -4.91 0.49 -1.60
CA SER A 31 -6.20 0.31 -0.92
C SER A 31 -6.28 -1.00 -0.13
N LEU A 32 -7.23 -1.07 0.82
CA LEU A 32 -7.55 -2.29 1.58
C LEU A 32 -8.51 -3.20 0.82
N ALA A 33 -8.36 -3.34 -0.49
CA ALA A 33 -9.21 -4.20 -1.30
C ALA A 33 -9.13 -5.66 -0.83
N ASN A 34 -10.25 -6.17 -0.33
CA ASN A 34 -10.36 -7.58 0.04
C ASN A 34 -10.65 -8.46 -1.18
N VAL A 35 -10.54 -9.78 -1.01
CA VAL A 35 -10.78 -10.73 -2.10
C VAL A 35 -12.20 -10.62 -2.68
N SER A 36 -13.20 -10.23 -1.88
CA SER A 36 -14.56 -10.03 -2.40
C SER A 36 -14.65 -8.81 -3.30
N THR A 37 -13.92 -7.73 -2.99
CA THR A 37 -13.79 -6.56 -3.88
C THR A 37 -13.13 -6.95 -5.20
N ILE A 38 -12.04 -7.70 -5.14
CA ILE A 38 -11.34 -8.19 -6.34
C ILE A 38 -12.25 -9.06 -7.22
N ILE A 39 -13.01 -9.97 -6.61
CA ILE A 39 -13.98 -10.81 -7.36
C ILE A 39 -15.02 -9.92 -8.04
N LYS A 40 -15.60 -8.96 -7.31
CA LYS A 40 -16.58 -8.03 -7.85
C LYS A 40 -16.03 -7.23 -9.02
N ASP A 41 -14.80 -6.72 -8.91
CA ASP A 41 -14.14 -6.02 -10.00
C ASP A 41 -14.00 -6.93 -11.24
N ILE A 42 -13.66 -8.21 -11.06
CA ILE A 42 -13.54 -9.17 -12.17
C ILE A 42 -14.90 -9.42 -12.82
N GLU A 43 -15.96 -9.58 -12.03
CA GLU A 43 -17.35 -9.80 -12.50
C GLU A 43 -17.90 -8.58 -13.27
N GLU A 44 -17.56 -7.36 -12.87
CA GLU A 44 -17.95 -6.13 -13.55
C GLU A 44 -17.30 -5.96 -14.94
N TYR A 45 -16.12 -6.54 -15.15
CA TYR A 45 -15.40 -6.47 -16.43
C TYR A 45 -15.82 -7.54 -17.44
N GLU A 46 -16.43 -8.63 -17.00
CA GLU A 46 -16.73 -9.79 -17.85
C GLU A 46 -18.14 -10.29 -17.63
N THR A 47 -18.89 -10.35 -18.73
CA THR A 47 -20.27 -10.85 -18.74
C THR A 47 -20.39 -12.36 -19.02
N SER A 48 -19.26 -13.04 -19.30
CA SER A 48 -19.25 -14.49 -19.56
C SER A 48 -19.10 -15.29 -18.25
N GLU A 49 -20.01 -16.20 -17.98
CA GLU A 49 -20.01 -17.07 -16.78
C GLU A 49 -18.70 -17.87 -16.63
N ASP A 50 -17.99 -18.15 -17.72
CA ASP A 50 -16.74 -18.91 -17.73
C ASP A 50 -15.56 -18.15 -17.10
N LEU A 51 -15.65 -16.82 -16.93
CA LEU A 51 -14.57 -15.98 -16.41
C LEU A 51 -14.74 -15.59 -14.95
N ILE A 52 -15.85 -15.93 -14.31
CA ILE A 52 -16.06 -15.71 -12.88
C ILE A 52 -14.97 -16.45 -12.09
N ALA A 53 -14.19 -15.70 -11.34
CA ALA A 53 -13.13 -16.26 -10.51
C ALA A 53 -13.66 -16.65 -9.13
N SER A 54 -13.59 -17.93 -8.80
CA SER A 54 -13.90 -18.36 -7.44
C SER A 54 -12.91 -17.76 -6.44
N ARG A 55 -13.34 -17.61 -5.18
CA ARG A 55 -12.47 -17.14 -4.09
C ARG A 55 -11.16 -17.95 -4.00
N THR A 56 -11.24 -19.29 -4.17
CA THR A 56 -10.08 -20.19 -4.19
C THR A 56 -9.13 -19.87 -5.34
N THR A 57 -9.67 -19.58 -6.53
CA THR A 57 -8.89 -19.21 -7.71
C THR A 57 -8.14 -17.90 -7.48
N VAL A 58 -8.80 -16.90 -6.88
CA VAL A 58 -8.16 -15.61 -6.58
C VAL A 58 -7.01 -15.79 -5.58
N TYR A 59 -7.22 -16.56 -4.51
CA TYR A 59 -6.13 -16.87 -3.55
C TYR A 59 -4.96 -17.61 -4.17
N ASP A 60 -5.23 -18.61 -5.05
CA ASP A 60 -4.19 -19.33 -5.76
C ASP A 60 -3.35 -18.39 -6.66
N TYR A 61 -4.01 -17.47 -7.36
CA TYR A 61 -3.33 -16.50 -8.21
C TYR A 61 -2.55 -15.47 -7.42
N LEU A 62 -3.10 -14.94 -6.32
CA LEU A 62 -2.37 -14.05 -5.40
C LEU A 62 -1.10 -14.72 -4.87
N SER A 63 -1.22 -15.98 -4.40
CA SER A 63 -0.06 -16.75 -3.92
C SER A 63 1.04 -16.92 -4.99
N VAL A 64 0.65 -17.04 -6.26
CA VAL A 64 1.61 -17.10 -7.36
C VAL A 64 2.28 -15.75 -7.59
N LEU A 65 1.51 -14.66 -7.61
CA LEU A 65 2.05 -13.32 -7.80
C LEU A 65 3.03 -12.96 -6.65
N GLU A 66 2.70 -13.32 -5.41
CA GLU A 66 3.61 -13.19 -4.26
C GLU A 66 4.89 -14.04 -4.45
N SER A 67 4.77 -15.29 -4.87
CA SER A 67 5.92 -16.18 -5.09
C SER A 67 6.83 -15.74 -6.23
N LEU A 68 6.31 -14.96 -7.17
CA LEU A 68 7.04 -14.33 -8.27
C LEU A 68 7.58 -12.95 -7.92
N PHE A 69 7.38 -12.49 -6.70
CA PHE A 69 7.76 -11.15 -6.25
C PHE A 69 7.17 -10.04 -7.12
N LEU A 70 5.94 -10.21 -7.60
CA LEU A 70 5.22 -9.19 -8.37
C LEU A 70 4.34 -8.32 -7.48
N ILE A 71 3.86 -8.88 -6.37
CA ILE A 71 3.10 -8.16 -5.36
C ILE A 71 3.69 -8.37 -3.97
N ASN A 72 3.47 -7.39 -3.12
CA ASN A 72 3.85 -7.40 -1.71
C ASN A 72 2.62 -7.11 -0.83
N ASN A 73 2.62 -7.66 0.36
CA ASN A 73 1.57 -7.48 1.34
C ASN A 73 2.08 -6.60 2.48
N GLN A 74 1.40 -5.48 2.73
CA GLN A 74 1.63 -4.62 3.89
C GLN A 74 0.58 -4.96 4.96
N PRO A 75 0.96 -5.63 6.05
CA PRO A 75 0.03 -6.02 7.09
C PRO A 75 -0.45 -4.84 7.93
N ALA A 76 -1.55 -5.04 8.67
CA ALA A 76 -2.04 -4.04 9.60
C ALA A 76 -1.18 -3.98 10.87
N PHE A 77 -0.91 -2.77 11.34
CA PHE A 77 -0.25 -2.52 12.63
C PHE A 77 -1.22 -2.71 13.79
N ASP A 78 -0.73 -3.31 14.85
CA ASP A 78 -1.35 -3.28 16.18
C ASP A 78 -0.23 -3.30 17.21
N ILE A 79 -0.36 -2.52 18.26
CA ILE A 79 0.61 -2.49 19.38
C ILE A 79 0.70 -3.86 20.04
N ASN A 80 -0.41 -4.57 20.11
CA ASN A 80 -0.44 -5.93 20.62
C ASN A 80 0.08 -6.91 19.55
N TYR A 81 1.26 -7.47 19.74
CA TYR A 81 1.89 -8.44 18.85
C TYR A 81 1.05 -9.70 18.58
N ARG A 82 0.14 -10.06 19.48
CA ARG A 82 -0.75 -11.22 19.35
C ARG A 82 -2.12 -10.87 18.79
N SER A 83 -2.32 -9.61 18.36
CA SER A 83 -3.56 -9.17 17.77
C SER A 83 -3.84 -9.89 16.45
N SER A 84 -5.10 -10.25 16.25
CA SER A 84 -5.58 -10.81 14.99
C SER A 84 -5.46 -9.85 13.79
N LYS A 85 -5.31 -8.53 14.05
CA LYS A 85 -5.05 -7.53 13.00
C LYS A 85 -3.68 -7.76 12.36
N ARG A 86 -2.64 -8.05 13.19
CA ARG A 86 -1.29 -8.39 12.70
C ARG A 86 -1.24 -9.71 11.90
N VAL A 87 -2.20 -10.61 12.11
CA VAL A 87 -2.23 -11.94 11.46
C VAL A 87 -2.88 -11.91 10.07
N GLY A 88 -3.08 -10.72 9.48
CA GLY A 88 -3.41 -10.61 8.06
C GLY A 88 -4.91 -10.48 7.72
N LYS A 89 -5.76 -10.03 8.65
CA LYS A 89 -7.18 -9.78 8.35
C LYS A 89 -7.43 -8.55 7.47
N SER A 90 -6.49 -7.61 7.44
CA SER A 90 -6.56 -6.39 6.62
C SER A 90 -5.18 -6.14 6.04
N VAL A 91 -4.97 -6.50 4.80
CA VAL A 91 -3.68 -6.38 4.11
C VAL A 91 -3.85 -5.38 2.98
N LYS A 92 -3.03 -4.34 2.95
CA LYS A 92 -2.82 -3.56 1.72
C LYS A 92 -1.96 -4.40 0.77
N ARG A 93 -2.33 -4.46 -0.49
CA ARG A 93 -1.57 -5.15 -1.53
C ARG A 93 -0.96 -4.15 -2.46
N HIS A 94 0.34 -4.27 -2.66
CA HIS A 94 1.11 -3.40 -3.53
C HIS A 94 1.79 -4.21 -4.62
N PHE A 95 1.90 -3.65 -5.80
CA PHE A 95 2.94 -4.12 -6.71
C PHE A 95 4.32 -3.80 -6.10
N VAL A 96 5.29 -4.68 -6.32
CA VAL A 96 6.67 -4.45 -5.84
C VAL A 96 7.29 -3.20 -6.48
N ASP A 97 6.75 -2.76 -7.61
CA ASP A 97 7.05 -1.49 -8.24
C ASP A 97 5.76 -0.89 -8.81
N PRO A 98 5.36 0.33 -8.43
CA PRO A 98 4.13 0.98 -8.91
C PRO A 98 4.13 1.22 -10.43
N SER A 99 5.27 1.18 -11.10
CA SER A 99 5.34 1.23 -12.56
C SER A 99 4.61 0.06 -13.22
N LEU A 100 4.52 -1.09 -12.55
CA LEU A 100 3.73 -2.24 -13.01
C LEU A 100 2.24 -1.91 -13.00
N ALA A 101 1.73 -1.27 -11.96
CA ALA A 101 0.35 -0.79 -11.90
C ALA A 101 0.08 0.24 -13.01
N CYS A 102 0.97 1.22 -13.19
CA CYS A 102 0.89 2.20 -14.27
C CYS A 102 0.83 1.52 -15.65
N ALA A 103 1.67 0.53 -15.91
CA ALA A 103 1.69 -0.20 -17.19
C ALA A 103 0.39 -1.00 -17.40
N ILE A 104 -0.13 -1.66 -16.36
CA ILE A 104 -1.36 -2.44 -16.43
C ILE A 104 -2.58 -1.56 -16.70
N LEU A 105 -2.64 -0.37 -16.10
CA LEU A 105 -3.70 0.63 -16.30
C LEU A 105 -3.47 1.52 -17.53
N ASN A 106 -2.36 1.30 -18.23
CA ASN A 106 -1.97 2.13 -19.39
C ASN A 106 -1.89 3.62 -19.01
N LEU A 107 -1.33 3.92 -17.85
CA LEU A 107 -1.06 5.28 -17.37
C LEU A 107 0.27 5.76 -17.94
N ASN A 108 0.30 7.03 -18.31
CA ASN A 108 1.50 7.76 -18.67
C ASN A 108 1.53 9.09 -17.90
N GLU A 109 2.58 9.85 -18.06
CA GLU A 109 2.77 11.14 -17.38
C GLU A 109 1.59 12.09 -17.61
N GLU A 110 1.13 12.23 -18.87
CA GLU A 110 0.01 13.11 -19.22
C GLU A 110 -1.29 12.71 -18.50
N LYS A 111 -1.60 11.41 -18.46
CA LYS A 111 -2.79 10.90 -17.77
C LYS A 111 -2.72 11.12 -16.26
N LEU A 112 -1.55 10.90 -15.65
CA LEU A 112 -1.34 11.16 -14.22
C LEU A 112 -1.47 12.65 -13.91
N MET A 113 -0.97 13.53 -14.76
CA MET A 113 -1.10 14.97 -14.57
C MET A 113 -2.55 15.48 -14.74
N ASN A 114 -3.40 14.74 -15.44
CA ASN A 114 -4.82 15.03 -15.60
C ASN A 114 -5.73 14.33 -14.55
N ASP A 115 -5.16 13.40 -13.77
CA ASP A 115 -5.86 12.65 -12.71
C ASP A 115 -4.99 12.61 -11.44
N PHE A 116 -5.08 13.69 -10.65
CA PHE A 116 -4.29 13.83 -9.43
C PHE A 116 -4.68 12.83 -8.34
N GLU A 117 -5.89 12.26 -8.37
CA GLU A 117 -6.29 11.20 -7.44
C GLU A 117 -5.48 9.94 -7.72
N THR A 118 -5.51 9.46 -8.95
CA THR A 118 -4.69 8.30 -9.37
C THR A 118 -3.19 8.58 -9.21
N PHE A 119 -2.72 9.80 -9.50
CA PHE A 119 -1.32 10.16 -9.28
C PHE A 119 -0.95 10.08 -7.79
N GLY A 120 -1.84 10.54 -6.90
CA GLY A 120 -1.65 10.44 -5.45
C GLY A 120 -1.47 8.99 -4.99
N LEU A 121 -2.31 8.07 -5.47
CA LEU A 121 -2.20 6.64 -5.15
C LEU A 121 -0.89 6.02 -5.66
N MET A 122 -0.47 6.35 -6.88
CA MET A 122 0.82 5.87 -7.43
C MET A 122 2.02 6.47 -6.69
N PHE A 123 1.91 7.72 -6.23
CA PHE A 123 2.93 8.36 -5.40
C PHE A 123 3.01 7.71 -4.01
N GLU A 124 1.88 7.43 -3.38
CA GLU A 124 1.83 6.70 -2.11
C GLU A 124 2.51 5.33 -2.25
N ALA A 125 2.15 4.55 -3.28
CA ALA A 125 2.77 3.27 -3.57
C ALA A 125 4.29 3.37 -3.78
N LEU A 126 4.76 4.42 -4.45
CA LEU A 126 6.19 4.68 -4.64
C LEU A 126 6.92 4.90 -3.32
N VAL A 127 6.36 5.72 -2.44
CA VAL A 127 6.93 6.00 -1.12
C VAL A 127 6.90 4.76 -0.24
N GLU A 128 5.79 4.02 -0.20
CA GLU A 128 5.67 2.79 0.59
C GLU A 128 6.67 1.71 0.12
N ARG A 129 6.91 1.59 -1.20
CA ARG A 129 7.96 0.73 -1.74
C ARG A 129 9.34 1.11 -1.20
N ASP A 130 9.68 2.39 -1.24
CA ASP A 130 11.00 2.87 -0.77
C ASP A 130 11.14 2.67 0.74
N LEU A 131 10.10 3.00 1.52
CA LEU A 131 10.07 2.75 2.95
C LEU A 131 10.22 1.26 3.28
N LYS A 132 9.60 0.37 2.50
CA LYS A 132 9.77 -1.09 2.67
C LYS A 132 11.21 -1.52 2.47
N ILE A 133 11.88 -1.02 1.43
CA ILE A 133 13.30 -1.30 1.14
C ILE A 133 14.18 -0.83 2.30
N TYR A 134 13.92 0.39 2.82
CA TYR A 134 14.70 0.92 3.95
C TYR A 134 14.46 0.13 5.24
N MET A 135 13.21 -0.26 5.49
CA MET A 135 12.89 -1.07 6.67
C MET A 135 13.48 -2.47 6.58
N ASP A 136 13.54 -3.09 5.40
CA ASP A 136 14.22 -4.37 5.21
C ASP A 136 15.73 -4.27 5.50
N TYR A 137 16.38 -3.19 5.07
CA TYR A 137 17.78 -2.93 5.39
C TYR A 137 18.01 -2.72 6.90
N LEU A 138 17.08 -2.07 7.58
CA LEU A 138 17.13 -1.80 9.02
C LEU A 138 16.63 -2.98 9.87
N GLU A 139 16.34 -4.14 9.28
CA GLU A 139 15.73 -5.30 9.93
C GLU A 139 14.42 -4.97 10.68
N GLY A 140 13.69 -3.99 10.15
CA GLY A 140 12.39 -3.56 10.66
C GLY A 140 11.22 -4.07 9.82
N ASN A 141 10.04 -3.57 10.12
CA ASN A 141 8.81 -3.96 9.43
C ASN A 141 8.02 -2.73 9.00
N LEU A 142 7.36 -2.83 7.85
CA LEU A 142 6.41 -1.84 7.35
C LEU A 142 4.98 -2.36 7.55
N PHE A 143 4.13 -1.55 8.17
CA PHE A 143 2.71 -1.81 8.37
C PHE A 143 1.89 -0.61 7.89
N HIS A 144 0.58 -0.80 7.71
CA HIS A 144 -0.40 0.28 7.69
C HIS A 144 -1.20 0.29 8.99
N PHE A 145 -1.83 1.40 9.33
CA PHE A 145 -2.74 1.46 10.46
C PHE A 145 -4.13 1.91 10.01
N ARG A 146 -5.15 1.19 10.45
CA ARG A 146 -6.55 1.60 10.32
C ARG A 146 -7.37 1.11 11.49
N ASP A 147 -8.09 2.04 12.12
CA ASP A 147 -9.09 1.72 13.12
C ASP A 147 -10.50 1.94 12.55
N ASN A 148 -11.23 0.86 12.37
CA ASN A 148 -12.59 0.89 11.81
C ASN A 148 -13.61 1.57 12.73
N ASN A 149 -13.32 1.70 14.05
CA ASN A 149 -14.24 2.31 15.01
C ASN A 149 -14.11 3.84 15.01
N SER A 150 -12.88 4.36 15.02
CA SER A 150 -12.61 5.79 15.02
C SER A 150 -12.47 6.38 13.61
N GLY A 151 -12.28 5.53 12.60
CA GLY A 151 -11.95 5.92 11.23
C GLY A 151 -10.54 6.48 11.09
N ASP A 152 -9.68 6.28 12.09
CA ASP A 152 -8.29 6.73 12.03
C ASP A 152 -7.49 5.84 11.08
N GLU A 153 -6.69 6.47 10.23
CA GLU A 153 -5.82 5.81 9.27
C GLU A 153 -4.44 6.47 9.28
N VAL A 154 -3.39 5.67 9.09
CA VAL A 154 -2.02 6.12 8.87
C VAL A 154 -1.43 5.26 7.76
N ASP A 155 -0.90 5.90 6.73
CA ASP A 155 -0.46 5.24 5.51
C ASP A 155 0.65 4.22 5.80
N ALA A 156 1.65 4.59 6.59
CA ALA A 156 2.76 3.71 6.92
C ALA A 156 3.18 3.80 8.40
N ILE A 157 3.38 2.65 9.02
CA ILE A 157 3.99 2.50 10.34
C ILE A 157 5.31 1.76 10.19
N LEU A 158 6.40 2.39 10.61
CA LEU A 158 7.76 1.87 10.55
C LEU A 158 8.11 1.29 11.91
N GLU A 159 8.04 -0.03 12.09
CA GLU A 159 8.40 -0.68 13.35
C GLU A 159 9.84 -1.16 13.30
N PHE A 160 10.67 -0.68 14.22
CA PHE A 160 12.07 -1.05 14.35
C PHE A 160 12.23 -2.33 15.17
N ARG A 161 13.42 -2.93 15.11
CA ARG A 161 13.75 -4.19 15.79
C ARG A 161 13.56 -4.15 17.30
N ASP A 162 13.75 -3.00 17.94
CA ASP A 162 13.54 -2.78 19.37
C ASP A 162 12.07 -2.55 19.75
N GLY A 163 11.17 -2.59 18.77
CA GLY A 163 9.75 -2.35 18.95
C GLY A 163 9.38 -0.85 19.05
N ALA A 164 10.33 0.08 18.91
CA ALA A 164 10.02 1.48 18.66
C ALA A 164 9.38 1.60 17.28
N TYR A 165 8.56 2.61 17.05
CA TYR A 165 7.94 2.81 15.74
C TYR A 165 7.73 4.27 15.40
N GLY A 166 7.78 4.59 14.10
CA GLY A 166 7.40 5.87 13.53
C GLY A 166 6.07 5.78 12.78
N ALA A 167 5.36 6.90 12.68
CA ALA A 167 4.12 7.01 11.91
C ALA A 167 4.29 8.01 10.76
N VAL A 168 3.87 7.61 9.57
CA VAL A 168 4.11 8.35 8.32
C VAL A 168 2.80 8.50 7.55
N GLU A 169 2.50 9.74 7.16
CA GLU A 169 1.49 10.09 6.16
C GLU A 169 2.17 10.46 4.85
N ILE A 170 1.54 10.15 3.73
CA ILE A 170 2.09 10.36 2.39
C ILE A 170 1.11 11.23 1.61
N LYS A 171 1.57 12.36 1.09
CA LYS A 171 0.73 13.30 0.33
C LYS A 171 1.47 13.77 -0.91
N LEU A 172 0.84 13.63 -2.07
CA LEU A 172 1.46 14.06 -3.34
C LEU A 172 1.84 15.55 -3.32
N THR A 173 0.98 16.38 -2.74
CA THR A 173 1.15 17.84 -2.72
C THR A 173 1.06 18.42 -1.31
N GLU A 174 1.52 19.66 -1.15
CA GLU A 174 1.45 20.40 0.10
C GLU A 174 0.02 20.68 0.58
N ASN A 175 -0.97 20.66 -0.31
CA ASN A 175 -2.38 20.87 0.05
C ASN A 175 -2.89 19.82 1.05
N GLY A 176 -2.33 18.62 1.05
CA GLY A 176 -2.69 17.53 1.97
C GLY A 176 -2.00 17.61 3.34
N ILE A 177 -1.03 18.53 3.56
CA ILE A 177 -0.23 18.57 4.80
C ILE A 177 -1.10 18.87 6.02
N SER A 178 -2.09 19.77 5.90
CA SER A 178 -2.97 20.12 7.01
C SER A 178 -3.76 18.92 7.51
N ASP A 179 -4.34 18.15 6.60
CA ASP A 179 -5.14 16.97 6.90
C ASP A 179 -4.25 15.84 7.46
N ALA A 180 -3.07 15.65 6.89
CA ALA A 180 -2.09 14.70 7.38
C ALA A 180 -1.60 15.03 8.80
N LYS A 181 -1.39 16.32 9.13
CA LYS A 181 -1.08 16.75 10.51
C LYS A 181 -2.22 16.41 11.47
N GLN A 182 -3.46 16.62 11.05
CA GLN A 182 -4.64 16.31 11.86
C GLN A 182 -4.76 14.80 12.09
N SER A 183 -4.60 13.98 11.04
CA SER A 183 -4.61 12.52 11.11
C SER A 183 -3.55 11.99 12.08
N LEU A 184 -2.28 12.37 11.90
CA LEU A 184 -1.18 11.97 12.79
C LEU A 184 -1.37 12.44 14.24
N SER A 185 -1.89 13.66 14.46
CA SER A 185 -2.17 14.17 15.80
C SER A 185 -3.28 13.39 16.48
N LYS A 186 -4.32 13.02 15.74
CA LYS A 186 -5.42 12.18 16.23
C LYS A 186 -4.92 10.77 16.54
N PHE A 187 -4.14 10.17 15.65
CA PHE A 187 -3.47 8.90 15.88
C PHE A 187 -2.63 8.95 17.15
N TYR A 188 -1.75 9.95 17.29
CA TYR A 188 -0.92 10.14 18.48
C TYR A 188 -1.74 10.19 19.76
N THR A 189 -2.88 10.87 19.75
CA THR A 189 -3.75 10.98 20.93
C THR A 189 -4.37 9.63 21.30
N ASN A 190 -4.79 8.85 20.31
CA ASN A 190 -5.58 7.65 20.50
C ASN A 190 -4.75 6.38 20.78
N VAL A 191 -3.47 6.36 20.38
CA VAL A 191 -2.61 5.18 20.62
C VAL A 191 -2.03 5.19 22.04
N GLU A 192 -1.96 4.02 22.65
CA GLU A 192 -1.40 3.84 24.00
C GLU A 192 0.12 4.05 23.99
N LYS A 193 0.84 3.29 23.16
CA LYS A 193 2.28 3.46 22.95
C LYS A 193 2.52 4.50 21.87
N LYS A 194 3.19 5.59 22.23
CA LYS A 194 3.42 6.70 21.29
C LYS A 194 4.52 6.37 20.28
N PRO A 195 4.39 6.83 19.01
CA PRO A 195 5.47 6.77 18.05
C PRO A 195 6.66 7.62 18.50
N VAL A 196 7.88 7.20 18.16
CA VAL A 196 9.11 7.95 18.45
C VAL A 196 9.31 9.14 17.53
N PHE A 197 8.69 9.10 16.36
CA PHE A 197 8.57 10.24 15.46
C PHE A 197 7.28 10.13 14.63
N MET A 198 6.85 11.26 14.11
CA MET A 198 5.80 11.36 13.10
C MET A 198 6.31 12.21 11.94
N CYS A 199 6.03 11.80 10.71
CA CYS A 199 6.40 12.59 9.55
C CYS A 199 5.36 12.53 8.42
N ILE A 200 5.40 13.54 7.57
CA ILE A 200 4.63 13.64 6.34
C ILE A 200 5.63 13.67 5.19
N ILE A 201 5.51 12.71 4.27
CA ILE A 201 6.34 12.67 3.06
C ILE A 201 5.55 13.26 1.91
N THR A 202 6.15 14.22 1.20
CA THR A 202 5.46 14.88 0.08
C THR A 202 6.27 14.86 -1.21
N GLY A 203 5.56 14.95 -2.35
CA GLY A 203 6.17 15.04 -3.68
C GLY A 203 6.64 16.45 -4.05
N THR A 204 6.06 17.50 -3.47
CA THR A 204 6.28 18.88 -3.90
C THR A 204 7.03 19.77 -2.91
N HIS A 205 7.12 19.36 -1.66
CA HIS A 205 7.89 20.10 -0.64
C HIS A 205 9.39 20.09 -0.96
N ARG A 206 10.11 21.14 -0.58
CA ARG A 206 11.52 21.32 -1.03
C ARG A 206 12.53 21.25 0.11
N ALA A 207 12.09 21.35 1.35
CA ALA A 207 12.95 21.40 2.52
C ALA A 207 12.49 20.40 3.59
N ILE A 208 13.39 20.00 4.48
CA ILE A 208 13.01 19.28 5.69
C ILE A 208 12.59 20.30 6.72
N GLU A 209 11.36 20.20 7.18
CA GLU A 209 10.79 21.09 8.19
C GLU A 209 10.27 20.29 9.38
N LYS A 210 10.24 20.92 10.54
CA LYS A 210 9.60 20.40 11.73
C LYS A 210 8.56 21.38 12.21
N ASP A 211 7.32 20.95 12.29
CA ASP A 211 6.26 21.76 12.87
C ASP A 211 6.47 21.88 14.39
N GLU A 212 6.70 23.09 14.88
CA GLU A 212 7.02 23.34 16.28
C GLU A 212 5.87 23.00 17.24
N LYS A 213 4.61 23.08 16.76
CA LYS A 213 3.43 22.84 17.59
C LYS A 213 3.14 21.34 17.76
N THR A 214 3.29 20.58 16.71
CA THR A 214 2.94 19.15 16.69
C THR A 214 4.17 18.25 16.80
N GLY A 215 5.37 18.76 16.53
CA GLY A 215 6.59 17.97 16.45
C GLY A 215 6.69 17.09 15.19
N ILE A 216 5.73 17.21 14.26
CA ILE A 216 5.67 16.43 13.03
C ILE A 216 6.70 16.96 12.03
N TYR A 217 7.48 16.07 11.44
CA TYR A 217 8.42 16.40 10.37
C TYR A 217 7.69 16.41 9.03
N ILE A 218 8.05 17.34 8.15
CA ILE A 218 7.60 17.40 6.75
C ILE A 218 8.83 17.18 5.89
N LEU A 219 8.80 16.16 5.06
CA LEU A 219 9.94 15.69 4.28
C LEU A 219 9.59 15.65 2.79
N PRO A 220 10.40 16.22 1.90
CA PRO A 220 10.30 15.91 0.48
C PRO A 220 10.74 14.46 0.22
N ILE A 221 10.11 13.78 -0.72
CA ILE A 221 10.53 12.41 -1.12
C ILE A 221 12.02 12.36 -1.47
N THR A 222 12.58 13.43 -2.03
CA THR A 222 13.99 13.55 -2.40
C THR A 222 14.95 13.57 -1.21
N ALA A 223 14.45 13.73 0.01
CA ALA A 223 15.23 13.63 1.24
C ALA A 223 15.39 12.19 1.73
N LEU A 224 14.59 11.25 1.21
CA LEU A 224 14.72 9.84 1.54
C LEU A 224 15.99 9.28 0.87
N LYS A 225 16.79 8.61 1.66
CA LYS A 225 18.01 7.93 1.20
C LYS A 225 18.15 6.62 1.95
N PRO A 226 18.73 5.59 1.30
CA PRO A 226 19.06 4.35 1.97
C PRO A 226 20.13 4.54 3.07
#